data_5de8aed3034fb833124c80645d6fb3be
#
_entry.id   5de8aed3034fb833124c80645d6fb3be
#
_cell.length_a   1.000
_cell.length_b   1.000
_cell.length_c   1.000
_cell.angle_alpha   90.00
_cell.angle_beta   90.00
_cell.angle_gamma   90.00
#
_symmetry.space_group_name_H-M   'P 1'
#
loop_
_entity.id
_entity.type
_entity.pdbx_description
1 polymer ?
#
loop_
_entity_poly.entity_id
_entity_poly.type
_entity_poly.pdbx_seq_one_letter_code
_entity_poly.pdbx_strand_id
1 'polypeptide(L)'
;MRVESWITQLVEEPFVRLFAGRMLPQEVAQHLARAMEDGERLSVRGTPEVPGRYRIILNPEDLAALTAHHPDLDEQLATALKALTARMHVHLREPPAIILQPDPRVPLRS
;
A
#
# COMPACT_ATOMS: atom_id res chain seq x y z
N MET A 1 -9.07 -10.65 -9.80
CA MET A 1 -7.62 -10.39 -9.74
C MET A 1 -7.01 -11.15 -8.58
N ARG A 2 -5.82 -11.70 -8.77
CA ARG A 2 -5.19 -12.54 -7.75
C ARG A 2 -4.26 -11.73 -6.87
N VAL A 3 -4.17 -12.13 -5.60
CA VAL A 3 -3.27 -11.50 -4.63
C VAL A 3 -1.83 -11.51 -5.12
N GLU A 4 -1.39 -12.60 -5.75
CA GLU A 4 -0.03 -12.72 -6.27
C GLU A 4 0.30 -11.64 -7.29
N SER A 5 -0.65 -11.27 -8.14
CA SER A 5 -0.43 -10.20 -9.12
C SER A 5 -0.21 -8.86 -8.43
N TRP A 6 -1.00 -8.55 -7.42
CA TRP A 6 -0.86 -7.33 -6.65
C TRP A 6 0.48 -7.30 -5.91
N ILE A 7 0.84 -8.43 -5.26
CA ILE A 7 2.10 -8.52 -4.51
C ILE A 7 3.28 -8.28 -5.43
N THR A 8 3.29 -8.93 -6.61
CA THR A 8 4.36 -8.76 -7.58
C THR A 8 4.53 -7.30 -7.97
N GLN A 9 3.43 -6.60 -8.22
CA GLN A 9 3.49 -5.19 -8.59
C GLN A 9 3.93 -4.31 -7.41
N LEU A 10 3.45 -4.61 -6.20
CA LEU A 10 3.72 -3.79 -5.03
C LEU A 10 5.16 -3.90 -4.52
N VAL A 11 5.84 -5.05 -4.74
CA VAL A 11 7.24 -5.19 -4.32
C VAL A 11 8.22 -4.64 -5.35
N GLU A 12 7.75 -4.15 -6.49
CA GLU A 12 8.58 -3.46 -7.45
C GLU A 12 8.78 -2.01 -7.01
N GLU A 13 9.82 -1.36 -7.54
CA GLU A 13 9.96 0.06 -7.32
C GLU A 13 8.73 0.80 -7.84
N PRO A 14 8.28 1.86 -7.19
CA PRO A 14 8.94 2.60 -6.10
C PRO A 14 8.63 2.12 -4.67
N PHE A 15 7.74 1.14 -4.48
CA PHE A 15 7.35 0.72 -3.13
C PHE A 15 8.53 0.25 -2.31
N VAL A 16 9.39 -0.62 -2.88
CA VAL A 16 10.56 -1.15 -2.17
C VAL A 16 11.48 -0.03 -1.72
N ARG A 17 11.62 0.99 -2.54
CA ARG A 17 12.51 2.11 -2.24
C ARG A 17 12.05 2.90 -1.02
N LEU A 18 10.73 2.99 -0.80
CA LEU A 18 10.17 3.73 0.33
C LEU A 18 10.45 3.04 1.67
N PHE A 19 10.71 1.73 1.63
CA PHE A 19 10.98 0.94 2.83
C PHE A 19 12.43 0.51 2.93
N ALA A 20 13.32 1.25 2.27
CA ALA A 20 14.73 0.89 2.08
C ALA A 20 15.40 0.29 3.32
N GLY A 21 16.00 -0.89 3.15
CA GLY A 21 16.78 -1.54 4.18
C GLY A 21 15.99 -2.24 5.28
N ARG A 22 14.67 -2.24 5.20
CA ARG A 22 13.83 -2.87 6.21
C ARG A 22 13.07 -4.04 5.62
N MET A 23 12.66 -4.97 6.48
CA MET A 23 11.93 -6.17 6.06
C MET A 23 10.42 -5.92 5.91
N LEU A 24 10.01 -4.66 5.85
CA LEU A 24 8.62 -4.26 5.76
C LEU A 24 7.99 -4.35 4.37
N PRO A 25 8.73 -4.15 3.25
CA PRO A 25 8.09 -4.00 1.94
C PRO A 25 7.17 -5.14 1.58
N GLN A 26 7.62 -6.37 1.77
CA GLN A 26 6.84 -7.54 1.37
C GLN A 26 5.60 -7.73 2.24
N GLU A 27 5.72 -7.53 3.55
CA GLU A 27 4.59 -7.66 4.46
C GLU A 27 3.54 -6.57 4.23
N VAL A 28 3.99 -5.33 4.06
CA VAL A 28 3.09 -4.22 3.74
C VAL A 28 2.41 -4.47 2.41
N ALA A 29 3.16 -4.95 1.41
CA ALA A 29 2.60 -5.26 0.10
C ALA A 29 1.53 -6.35 0.20
N GLN A 30 1.74 -7.38 1.01
CA GLN A 30 0.75 -8.44 1.20
C GLN A 30 -0.53 -7.91 1.84
N HIS A 31 -0.40 -7.10 2.89
CA HIS A 31 -1.57 -6.52 3.55
C HIS A 31 -2.33 -5.57 2.63
N LEU A 32 -1.61 -4.74 1.88
CA LEU A 32 -2.23 -3.81 0.95
C LEU A 32 -2.92 -4.56 -0.20
N ALA A 33 -2.24 -5.55 -0.76
CA ALA A 33 -2.81 -6.36 -1.84
C ALA A 33 -4.09 -7.06 -1.41
N ARG A 34 -4.09 -7.60 -0.19
CA ARG A 34 -5.26 -8.28 0.35
C ARG A 34 -6.42 -7.31 0.55
N ALA A 35 -6.14 -6.12 1.09
CA ALA A 35 -7.15 -5.09 1.27
C ALA A 35 -7.72 -4.61 -0.07
N MET A 36 -6.86 -4.47 -1.07
CA MET A 36 -7.30 -4.10 -2.42
C MET A 36 -8.20 -5.18 -3.02
N GLU A 37 -7.81 -6.43 -2.89
CA GLU A 37 -8.60 -7.55 -3.41
C GLU A 37 -9.93 -7.68 -2.70
N ASP A 38 -9.95 -7.54 -1.37
CA ASP A 38 -11.18 -7.61 -0.58
C ASP A 38 -12.16 -6.50 -0.97
N GLY A 39 -11.64 -5.34 -1.35
CA GLY A 39 -12.45 -4.21 -1.76
C GLY A 39 -12.71 -4.10 -3.25
N GLU A 40 -12.18 -5.03 -4.04
CA GLU A 40 -12.36 -5.01 -5.49
C GLU A 40 -13.79 -5.34 -5.88
N ARG A 41 -14.30 -4.59 -6.85
CA ARG A 41 -15.59 -4.89 -7.46
C ARG A 41 -15.59 -4.40 -8.90
N LEU A 42 -16.57 -4.83 -9.68
CA LEU A 42 -16.73 -4.35 -11.03
C LEU A 42 -17.69 -3.16 -11.06
N SER A 43 -17.36 -2.16 -11.85
CA SER A 43 -18.26 -1.06 -12.11
C SER A 43 -19.43 -1.53 -12.98
N VAL A 44 -20.39 -0.64 -13.18
CA VAL A 44 -21.54 -0.93 -14.08
C VAL A 44 -21.06 -1.32 -15.48
N ARG A 45 -19.90 -0.79 -15.91
CA ARG A 45 -19.34 -1.06 -17.23
C ARG A 45 -18.39 -2.26 -17.23
N GLY A 46 -18.26 -2.95 -16.10
CA GLY A 46 -17.38 -4.11 -15.99
C GLY A 46 -15.92 -3.79 -15.77
N THR A 47 -15.60 -2.53 -15.44
CA THR A 47 -14.22 -2.11 -15.15
C THR A 47 -13.89 -2.44 -13.70
N PRO A 48 -12.73 -3.07 -13.42
CA PRO A 48 -12.32 -3.33 -12.04
C PRO A 48 -12.09 -2.02 -11.29
N GLU A 49 -12.57 -1.96 -10.05
CA GLU A 49 -12.36 -0.83 -9.15
C GLU A 49 -11.94 -1.31 -7.77
N VAL A 50 -11.11 -0.51 -7.12
CA VAL A 50 -10.67 -0.76 -5.74
C VAL A 50 -10.85 0.52 -4.92
N PRO A 51 -10.93 0.39 -3.57
CA PRO A 51 -10.95 1.59 -2.73
C PRO A 51 -9.68 2.40 -2.93
N GLY A 52 -9.77 3.71 -2.74
CA GLY A 52 -8.59 4.58 -2.78
C GLY A 52 -7.98 4.79 -1.40
N ARG A 53 -8.73 4.51 -0.34
CA ARG A 53 -8.29 4.79 1.03
C ARG A 53 -7.89 3.49 1.72
N TYR A 54 -6.67 3.48 2.25
CA TYR A 54 -6.10 2.32 2.93
C TYR A 54 -5.43 2.75 4.22
N ARG A 55 -5.44 1.84 5.20
CA ARG A 55 -4.75 2.05 6.47
C ARG A 55 -3.66 1.00 6.60
N ILE A 56 -2.45 1.47 6.92
CA ILE A 56 -1.32 0.59 7.18
C ILE A 56 -0.97 0.75 8.65
N ILE A 57 -1.04 -0.35 9.40
CA ILE A 57 -0.80 -0.34 10.84
C ILE A 57 0.60 -0.90 11.09
N LEU A 58 1.43 -0.13 11.77
CA LEU A 58 2.82 -0.45 12.01
C LEU A 58 3.17 -0.30 13.48
N ASN A 59 4.22 -1.02 13.92
CA ASN A 59 4.80 -0.75 15.22
C ASN A 59 5.30 0.70 15.26
N PRO A 60 5.11 1.42 16.37
CA PRO A 60 5.51 2.84 16.45
C PRO A 60 6.99 3.08 16.14
N GLU A 61 7.89 2.17 16.53
CA GLU A 61 9.31 2.32 16.24
C GLU A 61 9.60 2.19 14.76
N ASP A 62 8.96 1.24 14.10
CA ASP A 62 9.10 1.10 12.65
C ASP A 62 8.57 2.32 11.92
N LEU A 63 7.41 2.81 12.33
CA LEU A 63 6.81 3.99 11.72
C LEU A 63 7.70 5.22 11.92
N ALA A 64 8.23 5.42 13.13
CA ALA A 64 9.12 6.53 13.41
C ALA A 64 10.38 6.48 12.55
N ALA A 65 10.96 5.29 12.40
CA ALA A 65 12.16 5.11 11.58
C ALA A 65 11.89 5.39 10.10
N LEU A 66 10.75 4.92 9.60
CA LEU A 66 10.37 5.16 8.20
C LEU A 66 10.11 6.64 7.93
N THR A 67 9.40 7.31 8.82
CA THR A 67 9.09 8.73 8.64
C THR A 67 10.29 9.63 8.85
N ALA A 68 11.31 9.17 9.58
CA ALA A 68 12.58 9.91 9.70
C ALA A 68 13.29 10.00 8.34
N HIS A 69 13.20 8.95 7.52
CA HIS A 69 13.78 8.93 6.18
C HIS A 69 12.84 9.50 5.12
N HIS A 70 11.54 9.35 5.33
CA HIS A 70 10.52 9.78 4.38
C HIS A 70 9.42 10.53 5.13
N PRO A 71 9.62 11.85 5.40
CA PRO A 71 8.60 12.63 6.14
C PRO A 71 7.22 12.63 5.49
N ASP A 72 7.18 12.53 4.16
CA ASP A 72 5.92 12.49 3.40
C ASP A 72 5.57 11.09 2.93
N LEU A 73 5.89 10.07 3.75
CA LEU A 73 5.70 8.67 3.37
C LEU A 73 4.26 8.37 2.95
N ASP A 74 3.29 8.89 3.67
CA ASP A 74 1.87 8.70 3.33
C ASP A 74 1.55 9.23 1.94
N GLU A 75 2.02 10.41 1.60
CA GLU A 75 1.81 11.00 0.27
C GLU A 75 2.55 10.23 -0.81
N GLN A 76 3.77 9.79 -0.52
CA GLN A 76 4.56 9.01 -1.47
C GLN A 76 3.91 7.66 -1.75
N LEU A 77 3.36 7.01 -0.72
CA LEU A 77 2.63 5.76 -0.88
C LEU A 77 1.34 5.97 -1.69
N ALA A 78 0.63 7.05 -1.44
CA ALA A 78 -0.58 7.37 -2.20
C ALA A 78 -0.26 7.59 -3.68
N THR A 79 0.82 8.29 -3.97
CA THR A 79 1.28 8.52 -5.35
C THR A 79 1.65 7.20 -6.01
N ALA A 80 2.35 6.33 -5.29
CA ALA A 80 2.73 5.02 -5.81
C ALA A 80 1.50 4.14 -6.07
N LEU A 81 0.49 4.21 -5.22
CA LEU A 81 -0.75 3.49 -5.41
C LEU A 81 -1.48 3.97 -6.68
N LYS A 82 -1.53 5.27 -6.89
CA LYS A 82 -2.13 5.84 -8.08
C LYS A 82 -1.43 5.35 -9.34
N ALA A 83 -0.10 5.35 -9.34
CA ALA A 83 0.68 4.87 -10.48
C ALA A 83 0.45 3.38 -10.73
N LEU A 84 0.40 2.58 -9.65
CA LEU A 84 0.17 1.15 -9.75
C LEU A 84 -1.18 0.84 -10.38
N THR A 85 -2.25 1.45 -9.87
CA THR A 85 -3.59 1.19 -10.39
C THR A 85 -3.75 1.63 -11.83
N ALA A 86 -3.08 2.72 -12.22
CA ALA A 86 -3.07 3.16 -13.61
C ALA A 86 -2.41 2.12 -14.52
N ARG A 87 -1.26 1.55 -14.10
CA ARG A 87 -0.59 0.51 -14.88
C ARG A 87 -1.42 -0.75 -15.01
N MET A 88 -2.22 -1.07 -14.00
CA MET A 88 -3.04 -2.28 -13.98
C MET A 88 -4.44 -2.07 -14.58
N HIS A 89 -4.73 -0.86 -15.06
CA HIS A 89 -6.03 -0.50 -15.61
C HIS A 89 -7.18 -0.74 -14.63
N VAL A 90 -6.93 -0.40 -13.36
CA VAL A 90 -7.90 -0.50 -12.28
C VAL A 90 -8.25 0.92 -11.82
N HIS A 91 -9.53 1.17 -11.57
CA HIS A 91 -9.97 2.49 -11.10
C HIS A 91 -9.97 2.56 -9.58
N LEU A 92 -9.56 3.70 -9.06
CA LEU A 92 -9.73 4.03 -7.65
C LEU A 92 -11.11 4.68 -7.48
N ARG A 93 -11.90 4.17 -6.53
CA ARG A 93 -13.25 4.69 -6.30
C ARG A 93 -13.25 6.09 -5.69
N GLU A 94 -12.19 6.42 -4.95
CA GLU A 94 -11.95 7.75 -4.42
C GLU A 94 -10.46 8.09 -4.59
N PRO A 95 -10.05 9.36 -4.41
CA PRO A 95 -8.63 9.72 -4.53
C PRO A 95 -7.76 8.88 -3.58
N PRO A 96 -6.54 8.51 -4.00
CA PRO A 96 -5.68 7.67 -3.18
C PRO A 96 -5.29 8.37 -1.89
N ALA A 97 -5.43 7.66 -0.77
CA ALA A 97 -5.04 8.14 0.55
C ALA A 97 -4.53 6.96 1.37
N ILE A 98 -3.34 7.10 1.91
CA ILE A 98 -2.74 6.09 2.78
C ILE A 98 -2.63 6.68 4.17
N ILE A 99 -3.23 6.01 5.15
CA ILE A 99 -3.17 6.41 6.55
C ILE A 99 -2.20 5.48 7.26
N LEU A 100 -1.13 6.04 7.82
CA LEU A 100 -0.15 5.28 8.60
C LEU A 100 -0.53 5.40 10.06
N GLN A 101 -0.81 4.27 10.70
CA GLN A 101 -1.29 4.24 12.08
C GLN A 101 -0.35 3.43 12.95
N PRO A 102 0.19 4.02 14.03
CA PRO A 102 1.01 3.27 14.97
C PRO A 102 0.14 2.42 15.89
N ASP A 103 0.61 1.21 16.18
CA ASP A 103 -0.02 0.32 17.15
C ASP A 103 1.07 -0.51 17.83
N PRO A 104 1.30 -0.30 19.15
CA PRO A 104 2.36 -1.02 19.85
C PRO A 104 2.13 -2.54 19.92
N ARG A 105 0.93 -3.01 19.64
CA ARG A 105 0.62 -4.43 19.58
C ARG A 105 1.16 -5.09 18.33
N VAL A 106 1.47 -4.30 17.31
CA VAL A 106 2.08 -4.84 16.09
C VAL A 106 3.55 -5.11 16.35
N PRO A 107 4.05 -6.32 16.04
CA PRO A 107 5.46 -6.64 16.26
C PRO A 107 6.40 -5.75 15.47
N LEU A 108 7.56 -5.48 16.07
CA LEU A 108 8.63 -4.75 15.40
C LEU A 108 9.16 -5.61 14.25
N ARG A 109 9.37 -4.99 13.06
CA ARG A 109 9.77 -5.71 11.84
C ARG A 109 11.18 -5.42 11.39
N SER A 110 11.77 -4.35 11.90
CA SER A 110 13.14 -3.99 11.53
C SER A 110 14.19 -4.59 12.46
#